data_2a79f110f30a44df58da9668b792e90a
#
_entry.id   2a79f110f30a44df58da9668b792e90a
#
_cell.length_a   1.000
_cell.length_b   1.000
_cell.length_c   1.000
_cell.angle_alpha   90.00
_cell.angle_beta   90.00
_cell.angle_gamma   90.00
#
_symmetry.space_group_name_H-M   'P 1'
#
loop_
_entity.id
_entity.type
_entity.pdbx_description
1 polymer ?
#
loop_
_entity_poly.entity_id
_entity_poly.type
_entity_poly.pdbx_seq_one_letter_code
_entity_poly.pdbx_strand_id
1 'polypeptide(L)'
;RDYYASRGLGDVYKRQRLLFPICAALLSTLAGLHLSTHLRQEAQRLARWGEVLPHLHLLMASCAYSLPEAFRLCADGNHPPDTLLRQLADALERAPLSSPGALTDRLCPAISEKDIISRMMHLLSRGSLESRLLAVENARQEVALMHEKAARKADKDARLYQTLGWIGGLCLLLILM
;
A
#
# COMPACT_ATOMS: atom_id res chain seq x y z
N ARG A 1 -10.89 -37.03 -52.95
CA ARG A 1 -10.28 -37.50 -51.67
C ARG A 1 -9.85 -36.35 -50.74
N ASP A 2 -10.27 -35.09 -51.04
CA ASP A 2 -9.83 -33.87 -50.28
C ASP A 2 -10.97 -33.15 -49.56
N TYR A 3 -12.09 -33.84 -49.28
CA TYR A 3 -13.27 -33.19 -48.66
C TYR A 3 -13.26 -33.15 -47.12
N TYR A 4 -12.31 -33.80 -46.48
CA TYR A 4 -12.24 -33.87 -44.99
C TYR A 4 -11.30 -32.88 -44.35
N ALA A 5 -10.40 -32.23 -45.10
CA ALA A 5 -9.43 -31.29 -44.55
C ALA A 5 -10.00 -29.89 -44.25
N SER A 6 -11.10 -29.49 -44.90
CA SER A 6 -11.67 -28.14 -44.75
C SER A 6 -12.62 -27.96 -43.55
N ARG A 7 -13.11 -29.06 -42.96
CA ARG A 7 -14.01 -28.99 -41.77
C ARG A 7 -13.30 -28.68 -40.46
N GLY A 8 -12.02 -29.07 -40.31
CA GLY A 8 -11.25 -28.84 -39.07
C GLY A 8 -10.78 -27.40 -38.88
N LEU A 9 -10.50 -26.67 -39.92
CA LEU A 9 -10.03 -25.29 -39.88
C LEU A 9 -11.13 -24.29 -39.49
N GLY A 10 -12.36 -24.52 -39.88
CA GLY A 10 -13.51 -23.66 -39.54
C GLY A 10 -13.88 -23.69 -38.05
N ASP A 11 -13.74 -24.84 -37.40
CA ASP A 11 -14.05 -24.98 -35.96
C ASP A 11 -12.98 -24.37 -35.06
N VAL A 12 -11.72 -24.43 -35.47
CA VAL A 12 -10.60 -23.76 -34.72
C VAL A 12 -10.76 -22.25 -34.82
N TYR A 13 -11.10 -21.70 -35.96
CA TYR A 13 -11.32 -20.26 -36.17
C TYR A 13 -12.53 -19.74 -35.37
N LYS A 14 -13.62 -20.50 -35.30
CA LYS A 14 -14.79 -20.15 -34.48
C LYS A 14 -14.48 -20.14 -33.00
N ARG A 15 -13.71 -21.10 -32.50
CA ARG A 15 -13.28 -21.15 -31.10
C ARG A 15 -12.33 -20.00 -30.74
N GLN A 16 -11.39 -19.66 -31.60
CA GLN A 16 -10.46 -18.55 -31.40
C GLN A 16 -11.19 -17.21 -31.42
N ARG A 17 -12.21 -17.03 -32.23
CA ARG A 17 -13.03 -15.80 -32.28
C ARG A 17 -13.83 -15.57 -30.99
N LEU A 18 -14.23 -16.64 -30.30
CA LEU A 18 -14.92 -16.55 -29.01
C LEU A 18 -13.95 -16.38 -27.83
N LEU A 19 -12.75 -16.97 -27.90
CA LEU A 19 -11.76 -16.89 -26.82
C LEU A 19 -11.23 -15.46 -26.63
N PHE A 20 -11.01 -14.73 -27.72
CA PHE A 20 -10.46 -13.37 -27.66
C PHE A 20 -11.35 -12.38 -26.87
N PRO A 21 -12.67 -12.25 -27.12
CA PRO A 21 -13.55 -11.38 -26.34
C PRO A 21 -13.65 -11.81 -24.86
N ILE A 22 -13.64 -13.10 -24.57
CA ILE A 22 -13.66 -13.60 -23.19
C ILE A 22 -12.39 -13.20 -22.46
N CYS A 23 -11.22 -13.37 -23.06
CA CYS A 23 -9.95 -12.95 -22.48
C CYS A 23 -9.90 -11.43 -22.28
N ALA A 24 -10.36 -10.63 -23.24
CA ALA A 24 -10.41 -9.17 -23.12
C ALA A 24 -11.36 -8.73 -21.99
N ALA A 25 -12.52 -9.34 -21.83
CA ALA A 25 -13.45 -9.08 -20.76
C ALA A 25 -12.86 -9.44 -19.38
N LEU A 26 -12.18 -10.58 -19.28
CA LEU A 26 -11.48 -10.99 -18.04
C LEU A 26 -10.35 -10.02 -17.68
N LEU A 27 -9.55 -9.59 -18.65
CA LEU A 27 -8.48 -8.61 -18.40
C LEU A 27 -9.04 -7.27 -17.94
N SER A 28 -10.13 -6.78 -18.50
CA SER A 28 -10.81 -5.54 -18.08
C SER A 28 -11.32 -5.63 -16.64
N THR A 29 -11.95 -6.75 -16.27
CA THR A 29 -12.44 -6.95 -14.90
C THR A 29 -11.30 -7.10 -13.90
N LEU A 30 -10.23 -7.82 -14.23
CA LEU A 30 -9.05 -7.96 -13.41
C LEU A 30 -8.33 -6.62 -13.20
N ALA A 31 -8.22 -5.79 -14.22
CA ALA A 31 -7.65 -4.45 -14.11
C ALA A 31 -8.45 -3.56 -13.15
N GLY A 32 -9.79 -3.57 -13.24
CA GLY A 32 -10.66 -2.85 -12.32
C GLY A 32 -10.53 -3.33 -10.86
N LEU A 33 -10.45 -4.64 -10.65
CA LEU A 33 -10.23 -5.22 -9.33
C LEU A 33 -8.85 -4.85 -8.77
N HIS A 34 -7.80 -4.94 -9.58
CA HIS A 34 -6.44 -4.59 -9.15
C HIS A 34 -6.34 -3.13 -8.72
N LEU A 35 -6.94 -2.20 -9.47
CA LEU A 35 -6.93 -0.79 -9.12
C LEU A 35 -7.73 -0.51 -7.84
N SER A 36 -8.87 -1.18 -7.67
CA SER A 36 -9.69 -1.11 -6.45
C SER A 36 -8.92 -1.61 -5.21
N THR A 37 -8.20 -2.73 -5.33
CA THR A 37 -7.41 -3.29 -4.21
C THR A 37 -6.24 -2.39 -3.82
N HIS A 38 -5.57 -1.77 -4.79
CA HIS A 38 -4.47 -0.83 -4.54
C HIS A 38 -4.92 0.38 -3.68
N LEU A 39 -6.07 0.98 -4.02
CA LEU A 39 -6.63 2.10 -3.24
C LEU A 39 -6.97 1.68 -1.79
N ARG A 40 -7.53 0.49 -1.60
CA ARG A 40 -7.83 -0.03 -0.27
C ARG A 40 -6.57 -0.33 0.54
N GLN A 41 -5.53 -0.84 -0.10
CA GLN A 41 -4.24 -1.11 0.55
C GLN A 41 -3.57 0.17 1.05
N GLU A 42 -3.66 1.27 0.28
CA GLU A 42 -3.16 2.57 0.73
C GLU A 42 -3.89 3.06 1.99
N ALA A 43 -5.23 3.00 2.00
CA ALA A 43 -6.01 3.36 3.18
C ALA A 43 -5.70 2.47 4.39
N GLN A 44 -5.54 1.16 4.20
CA GLN A 44 -5.18 0.22 5.28
C GLN A 44 -3.77 0.50 5.84
N ARG A 45 -2.81 0.83 4.98
CA ARG A 45 -1.45 1.18 5.41
C ARG A 45 -1.44 2.45 6.26
N LEU A 46 -2.18 3.48 5.84
CA LEU A 46 -2.32 4.72 6.60
C LEU A 46 -3.08 4.49 7.92
N ALA A 47 -4.11 3.63 7.94
CA ALA A 47 -4.79 3.22 9.16
C ALA A 47 -3.81 2.59 10.16
N ARG A 48 -2.94 1.69 9.67
CA ARG A 48 -1.94 1.04 10.53
C ARG A 48 -0.93 2.04 11.11
N TRP A 49 -0.49 3.04 10.37
CA TRP A 49 0.30 4.14 10.92
C TRP A 49 -0.45 4.90 12.01
N GLY A 50 -1.77 5.11 11.84
CA GLY A 50 -2.64 5.73 12.85
C GLY A 50 -2.70 4.96 14.18
N GLU A 51 -2.49 3.63 14.17
CA GLU A 51 -2.40 2.79 15.37
C GLU A 51 -0.99 2.78 15.96
N VAL A 52 0.03 2.73 15.12
CA VAL A 52 1.44 2.62 15.53
C VAL A 52 1.94 3.92 16.18
N LEU A 53 1.61 5.08 15.60
CA LEU A 53 2.15 6.37 16.09
C LEU A 53 1.72 6.72 17.52
N PRO A 54 0.44 6.55 17.94
CA PRO A 54 0.07 6.74 19.35
C PRO A 54 0.80 5.78 20.30
N HIS A 55 0.99 4.52 19.89
CA HIS A 55 1.72 3.55 20.68
C HIS A 55 3.20 3.94 20.83
N LEU A 56 3.84 4.35 19.75
CA LEU A 56 5.20 4.88 19.77
C LEU A 56 5.33 6.11 20.69
N HIS A 57 4.38 7.04 20.60
CA HIS A 57 4.33 8.21 21.48
C HIS A 57 4.28 7.81 22.95
N LEU A 58 3.43 6.85 23.31
CA LEU A 58 3.28 6.35 24.69
C LEU A 58 4.57 5.71 25.20
N LEU A 59 5.21 4.85 24.41
CA LEU A 59 6.46 4.18 24.77
C LEU A 59 7.60 5.18 24.96
N MET A 60 7.68 6.20 24.11
CA MET A 60 8.68 7.26 24.23
C MET A 60 8.42 8.18 25.43
N ALA A 61 7.16 8.49 25.74
CA ALA A 61 6.78 9.34 26.88
C ALA A 61 7.11 8.67 28.22
N SER A 62 7.04 7.34 28.30
CA SER A 62 7.41 6.59 29.50
C SER A 62 8.92 6.60 29.82
N CYS A 63 9.75 7.00 28.85
CA CYS A 63 11.22 7.00 28.92
C CYS A 63 11.84 5.64 29.33
N ALA A 64 11.07 4.57 29.30
CA ALA A 64 11.49 3.24 29.72
C ALA A 64 12.24 2.47 28.63
N TYR A 65 12.08 2.88 27.36
CA TYR A 65 12.55 2.14 26.20
C TYR A 65 13.50 2.98 25.34
N SER A 66 14.54 2.33 24.82
CA SER A 66 15.38 2.90 23.77
C SER A 66 14.57 2.99 22.45
N LEU A 67 14.99 3.85 21.54
CA LEU A 67 14.29 4.03 20.25
C LEU A 67 14.16 2.73 19.44
N PRO A 68 15.21 1.86 19.31
CA PRO A 68 15.08 0.57 18.64
C PRO A 68 14.09 -0.37 19.34
N GLU A 69 14.08 -0.42 20.67
CA GLU A 69 13.14 -1.22 21.43
C GLU A 69 11.69 -0.74 21.25
N ALA A 70 11.47 0.58 21.29
CA ALA A 70 10.17 1.17 21.04
C ALA A 70 9.66 0.82 19.63
N PHE A 71 10.51 0.85 18.60
CA PHE A 71 10.16 0.43 17.24
C PHE A 71 9.79 -1.04 17.16
N ARG A 72 10.52 -1.92 17.86
CA ARG A 72 10.20 -3.35 17.91
C ARG A 72 8.85 -3.64 18.58
N LEU A 73 8.59 -2.95 19.70
CA LEU A 73 7.33 -3.10 20.42
C LEU A 73 6.12 -2.58 19.63
N CYS A 74 6.33 -1.55 18.81
CA CYS A 74 5.30 -1.05 17.90
C CYS A 74 5.07 -1.94 16.68
N ALA A 75 6.05 -2.74 16.29
CA ALA A 75 6.04 -3.57 15.08
C ALA A 75 5.46 -4.97 15.35
N ASP A 76 4.20 -5.04 15.78
CA ASP A 76 3.55 -6.28 16.23
C ASP A 76 2.96 -7.12 15.08
N GLY A 77 2.87 -6.56 13.88
CA GLY A 77 2.25 -7.21 12.72
C GLY A 77 3.21 -7.51 11.57
N ASN A 78 2.63 -7.90 10.43
CA ASN A 78 3.34 -8.14 9.17
C ASN A 78 2.98 -7.08 8.11
N HIS A 79 2.39 -5.97 8.52
CA HIS A 79 2.03 -4.87 7.64
C HIS A 79 3.27 -4.04 7.24
N PRO A 80 3.22 -3.32 6.10
CA PRO A 80 4.37 -2.51 5.66
C PRO A 80 4.95 -1.55 6.70
N PRO A 81 4.15 -0.82 7.52
CA PRO A 81 4.68 -0.02 8.63
C PRO A 81 5.48 -0.83 9.65
N ASP A 82 4.97 -2.01 10.04
CA ASP A 82 5.62 -2.88 11.03
C ASP A 82 6.97 -3.41 10.52
N THR A 83 7.01 -3.82 9.24
CA THR A 83 8.26 -4.31 8.62
C THR A 83 9.30 -3.21 8.52
N LEU A 84 8.90 -1.98 8.21
CA LEU A 84 9.79 -0.82 8.17
C LEU A 84 10.38 -0.53 9.56
N LEU A 85 9.54 -0.51 10.59
CA LEU A 85 9.98 -0.26 11.97
C LEU A 85 10.96 -1.33 12.47
N ARG A 86 10.74 -2.61 12.15
CA ARG A 86 11.71 -3.68 12.47
C ARG A 86 13.04 -3.47 11.76
N GLN A 87 13.00 -3.15 10.46
CA GLN A 87 14.22 -2.88 9.69
C GLN A 87 14.98 -1.67 10.25
N LEU A 88 14.26 -0.62 10.68
CA LEU A 88 14.86 0.54 11.33
C LEU A 88 15.45 0.19 12.68
N ALA A 89 14.77 -0.61 13.51
CA ALA A 89 15.29 -1.07 14.78
C ALA A 89 16.58 -1.87 14.60
N ASP A 90 16.59 -2.84 13.69
CA ASP A 90 17.77 -3.66 13.40
C ASP A 90 18.94 -2.83 12.82
N ALA A 91 18.63 -1.84 11.98
CA ALA A 91 19.64 -0.96 11.41
C ALA A 91 20.26 -0.04 12.47
N LEU A 92 19.46 0.50 13.41
CA LEU A 92 19.93 1.32 14.52
C LEU A 92 20.78 0.54 15.52
N GLU A 93 20.46 -0.73 15.77
CA GLU A 93 21.29 -1.57 16.63
C GLU A 93 22.65 -1.90 16.00
N ARG A 94 22.69 -2.13 14.68
CA ARG A 94 23.96 -2.37 13.96
C ARG A 94 24.81 -1.12 13.83
N ALA A 95 24.19 0.05 13.75
CA ALA A 95 24.85 1.33 13.56
C ALA A 95 24.23 2.41 14.47
N PRO A 96 24.55 2.41 15.80
CA PRO A 96 23.92 3.30 16.79
C PRO A 96 24.15 4.80 16.52
N LEU A 97 25.20 5.15 15.79
CA LEU A 97 25.51 6.53 15.41
C LEU A 97 24.74 7.01 14.16
N SER A 98 24.03 6.12 13.50
CA SER A 98 23.25 6.49 12.30
C SER A 98 21.96 7.23 12.70
N SER A 99 21.62 8.26 11.93
CA SER A 99 20.36 8.99 12.09
C SER A 99 19.18 8.12 11.64
N PRO A 100 18.12 7.96 12.47
CA PRO A 100 16.89 7.27 12.05
C PRO A 100 16.31 7.82 10.74
N GLY A 101 16.36 9.14 10.54
CA GLY A 101 15.91 9.79 9.32
C GLY A 101 16.68 9.32 8.08
N ALA A 102 18.01 9.31 8.13
CA ALA A 102 18.84 8.87 7.01
C ALA A 102 18.64 7.38 6.69
N LEU A 103 18.34 6.55 7.69
CA LEU A 103 17.99 5.14 7.49
C LEU A 103 16.59 5.02 6.85
N THR A 104 15.63 5.82 7.29
CA THR A 104 14.28 5.86 6.70
C THR A 104 14.32 6.24 5.24
N ASP A 105 15.11 7.24 4.84
CA ASP A 105 15.24 7.67 3.45
C ASP A 105 15.73 6.55 2.52
N ARG A 106 16.55 5.64 3.05
CA ARG A 106 17.08 4.48 2.33
C ARG A 106 16.14 3.28 2.32
N LEU A 107 15.48 3.01 3.46
CA LEU A 107 14.67 1.80 3.66
C LEU A 107 13.21 1.99 3.28
N CYS A 108 12.70 3.23 3.38
CA CYS A 108 11.31 3.50 3.08
C CYS A 108 11.08 3.52 1.56
N PRO A 109 10.16 2.69 1.03
CA PRO A 109 9.78 2.74 -0.37
C PRO A 109 9.11 4.08 -0.72
N ALA A 110 8.98 4.39 -2.00
CA ALA A 110 8.30 5.60 -2.49
C ALA A 110 6.78 5.43 -2.30
N ILE A 111 6.29 5.77 -1.11
CA ILE A 111 4.89 5.74 -0.69
C ILE A 111 4.41 7.17 -0.36
N SER A 112 3.09 7.37 -0.37
CA SER A 112 2.49 8.69 -0.16
C SER A 112 2.82 9.34 1.19
N GLU A 113 3.03 8.54 2.24
CA GLU A 113 3.37 8.99 3.59
C GLU A 113 4.89 9.12 3.86
N LYS A 114 5.75 8.80 2.87
CA LYS A 114 7.21 8.79 3.05
C LYS A 114 7.76 10.08 3.65
N ASP A 115 7.34 11.21 3.11
CA ASP A 115 7.87 12.52 3.52
C ASP A 115 7.51 12.87 4.97
N ILE A 116 6.32 12.45 5.44
CA ILE A 116 5.88 12.66 6.81
C ILE A 116 6.71 11.79 7.75
N ILE A 117 6.84 10.51 7.42
CA ILE A 117 7.60 9.55 8.23
C ILE A 117 9.08 9.91 8.26
N SER A 118 9.67 10.29 7.12
CA SER A 118 11.07 10.71 7.05
C SER A 118 11.31 11.98 7.91
N ARG A 119 10.48 13.01 7.80
CA ARG A 119 10.58 14.22 8.64
C ARG A 119 10.48 13.88 10.13
N MET A 120 9.53 13.07 10.53
CA MET A 120 9.40 12.61 11.91
C MET A 120 10.67 11.90 12.38
N MET A 121 11.20 10.95 11.60
CA MET A 121 12.41 10.19 11.94
C MET A 121 13.67 11.07 12.04
N HIS A 122 13.77 12.10 11.19
CA HIS A 122 14.85 13.09 11.32
C HIS A 122 14.74 13.89 12.63
N LEU A 123 13.55 14.25 13.07
CA LEU A 123 13.32 14.96 14.33
C LEU A 123 13.54 14.06 15.54
N LEU A 124 13.27 12.76 15.45
CA LEU A 124 13.54 11.79 16.52
C LEU A 124 15.04 11.63 16.83
N SER A 125 15.91 11.90 15.85
CA SER A 125 17.37 11.82 16.05
C SER A 125 17.95 13.05 16.73
N ARG A 126 17.22 14.15 16.80
CA ARG A 126 17.72 15.45 17.28
C ARG A 126 16.68 16.09 18.21
N GLY A 127 17.15 16.72 19.27
CA GLY A 127 16.30 17.51 20.14
C GLY A 127 15.94 16.86 21.49
N SER A 128 15.22 17.62 22.30
CA SER A 128 14.71 17.19 23.61
C SER A 128 13.62 16.14 23.46
N LEU A 129 13.31 15.45 24.55
CA LEU A 129 12.18 14.49 24.58
C LEU A 129 10.89 15.15 24.12
N GLU A 130 10.62 16.36 24.60
CA GLU A 130 9.42 17.11 24.25
C GLU A 130 9.31 17.37 22.74
N SER A 131 10.41 17.79 22.09
CA SER A 131 10.43 18.00 20.63
C SER A 131 10.23 16.69 19.84
N ARG A 132 10.71 15.56 20.36
CA ARG A 132 10.49 14.23 19.75
C ARG A 132 9.04 13.81 19.88
N LEU A 133 8.42 13.99 21.05
CA LEU A 133 7.00 13.69 21.26
C LEU A 133 6.11 14.55 20.36
N LEU A 134 6.44 15.84 20.24
CA LEU A 134 5.72 16.74 19.32
C LEU A 134 5.86 16.31 17.86
N ALA A 135 7.03 15.83 17.46
CA ALA A 135 7.23 15.32 16.10
C ALA A 135 6.35 14.11 15.78
N VAL A 136 6.22 13.17 16.74
CA VAL A 136 5.34 12.01 16.58
C VAL A 136 3.87 12.44 16.53
N GLU A 137 3.45 13.38 17.39
CA GLU A 137 2.07 13.87 17.41
C GLU A 137 1.71 14.62 16.11
N ASN A 138 2.61 15.46 15.58
CA ASN A 138 2.41 16.11 14.30
C ASN A 138 2.28 15.09 13.15
N ALA A 139 3.16 14.08 13.13
CA ALA A 139 3.08 13.00 12.15
C ALA A 139 1.75 12.23 12.25
N ARG A 140 1.26 11.97 13.47
CA ARG A 140 -0.04 11.34 13.73
C ARG A 140 -1.19 12.14 13.11
N GLN A 141 -1.19 13.45 13.32
CA GLN A 141 -2.23 14.34 12.77
C GLN A 141 -2.20 14.39 11.24
N GLU A 142 -1.00 14.52 10.64
CA GLU A 142 -0.85 14.51 9.19
C GLU A 142 -1.29 13.16 8.57
N VAL A 143 -0.89 12.03 9.17
CA VAL A 143 -1.31 10.69 8.72
C VAL A 143 -2.81 10.49 8.86
N ALA A 144 -3.44 10.98 9.95
CA ALA A 144 -4.89 10.90 10.15
C ALA A 144 -5.66 11.65 9.03
N LEU A 145 -5.19 12.84 8.65
CA LEU A 145 -5.76 13.60 7.54
C LEU A 145 -5.58 12.89 6.18
N MET A 146 -4.42 12.27 5.96
CA MET A 146 -4.17 11.47 4.75
C MET A 146 -5.05 10.22 4.72
N HIS A 147 -5.18 9.53 5.86
CA HIS A 147 -6.05 8.35 5.98
C HIS A 147 -7.50 8.69 5.66
N GLU A 148 -8.03 9.78 6.20
CA GLU A 148 -9.40 10.22 5.91
C GLU A 148 -9.62 10.48 4.42
N LYS A 149 -8.67 11.17 3.75
CA LYS A 149 -8.72 11.40 2.31
C LYS A 149 -8.62 10.10 1.51
N ALA A 150 -7.70 9.22 1.88
CA ALA A 150 -7.52 7.93 1.21
C ALA A 150 -8.72 7.01 1.41
N ALA A 151 -9.31 6.95 2.59
CA ALA A 151 -10.51 6.17 2.89
C ALA A 151 -11.72 6.66 2.07
N ARG A 152 -11.97 7.98 2.04
CA ARG A 152 -13.03 8.56 1.21
C ARG A 152 -12.83 8.28 -0.27
N LYS A 153 -11.58 8.37 -0.76
CA LYS A 153 -11.24 8.04 -2.14
C LYS A 153 -11.40 6.55 -2.42
N ALA A 154 -10.94 5.69 -1.52
CA ALA A 154 -11.08 4.24 -1.65
C ALA A 154 -12.55 3.82 -1.71
N ASP A 155 -13.43 4.37 -0.86
CA ASP A 155 -14.85 4.04 -0.88
C ASP A 155 -15.56 4.49 -2.15
N LYS A 156 -15.20 5.65 -2.67
CA LYS A 156 -15.84 6.24 -3.85
C LYS A 156 -15.30 5.66 -5.16
N ASP A 157 -13.98 5.67 -5.30
CA ASP A 157 -13.31 5.33 -6.55
C ASP A 157 -13.16 3.81 -6.71
N ALA A 158 -12.97 3.04 -5.63
CA ALA A 158 -12.85 1.60 -5.71
C ALA A 158 -14.15 0.94 -6.24
N ARG A 159 -15.30 1.45 -5.82
CA ARG A 159 -16.60 0.99 -6.36
C ARG A 159 -16.76 1.37 -7.83
N LEU A 160 -16.36 2.60 -8.21
CA LEU A 160 -16.38 3.05 -9.59
C LEU A 160 -15.50 2.19 -10.50
N TYR A 161 -14.27 1.93 -10.12
CA TYR A 161 -13.36 1.10 -10.91
C TYR A 161 -13.84 -0.35 -11.01
N GLN A 162 -14.42 -0.89 -9.95
CA GLN A 162 -15.00 -2.22 -9.97
C GLN A 162 -16.19 -2.29 -10.93
N THR A 163 -17.12 -1.34 -10.87
CA THR A 163 -18.29 -1.30 -11.78
C THR A 163 -17.89 -1.03 -13.22
N LEU A 164 -16.95 -0.11 -13.47
CA LEU A 164 -16.41 0.15 -14.80
C LEU A 164 -15.69 -1.06 -15.40
N GLY A 165 -14.95 -1.82 -14.57
CA GLY A 165 -14.33 -3.07 -14.99
C GLY A 165 -15.36 -4.11 -15.46
N TRP A 166 -16.45 -4.28 -14.71
CA TRP A 166 -17.55 -5.17 -15.07
C TRP A 166 -18.29 -4.72 -16.34
N ILE A 167 -18.69 -3.46 -16.39
CA ILE A 167 -19.41 -2.89 -17.54
C ILE A 167 -18.52 -2.89 -18.79
N GLY A 168 -17.27 -2.47 -18.66
CA GLY A 168 -16.30 -2.48 -19.75
C GLY A 168 -16.04 -3.88 -20.29
N GLY A 169 -15.91 -4.87 -19.40
CA GLY A 169 -15.78 -6.28 -19.78
C GLY A 169 -16.99 -6.79 -20.55
N LEU A 170 -18.19 -6.46 -20.08
CA LEU A 170 -19.44 -6.87 -20.74
C LEU A 170 -19.64 -6.18 -22.10
N CYS A 171 -19.32 -4.90 -22.21
CA CYS A 171 -19.36 -4.16 -23.48
C CYS A 171 -18.37 -4.73 -24.49
N LEU A 172 -17.15 -5.04 -24.08
CA LEU A 172 -16.14 -5.67 -24.93
C LEU A 172 -16.61 -7.04 -25.43
N LEU A 173 -17.25 -7.82 -24.58
CA LEU A 173 -17.79 -9.11 -24.95
C LEU A 173 -18.91 -8.99 -26.01
N LEU A 174 -19.82 -8.00 -25.86
CA LEU A 174 -20.91 -7.75 -26.80
C LEU A 174 -20.41 -7.22 -28.16
N ILE A 175 -19.38 -6.33 -28.15
CA ILE A 175 -18.86 -5.74 -29.40
C ILE A 175 -18.07 -6.78 -30.23
N LEU A 176 -17.37 -7.69 -29.54
CA LEU A 176 -16.50 -8.67 -30.21
C LEU A 176 -17.20 -10.00 -30.53
N MET A 177 -18.40 -10.25 -30.00
CA MET A 177 -19.23 -11.42 -30.28
C MET A 177 -20.08 -11.21 -31.53
#